data_64f1d9aa090fd3c63b17b88c0c08b913
#
_entry.id   64f1d9aa090fd3c63b17b88c0c08b913
#
_cell.length_a   1.000
_cell.length_b   1.000
_cell.length_c   1.000
_cell.angle_alpha   90.00
_cell.angle_beta   90.00
_cell.angle_gamma   90.00
#
_symmetry.space_group_name_H-M   'P 1'
#
loop_
_entity.id
_entity.type
_entity.pdbx_description
1 polymer ?
#
loop_
_entity_poly.entity_id
_entity_poly.type
_entity_poly.pdbx_seq_one_letter_code
_entity_poly.pdbx_strand_id
1 'polypeptide(L)'
;MDKHWDNFCTMSIVHFMAYPKTITGEGPIAESMAKIAADTFFGGIEITHIKDPAEREAARQVLVTSHIGVGYGAQPAVLMGKLNPNSLDEGERAAAVTVLKTRIDEAAWYGAKRMALLSGKDPGEKDRGAALKALITSTKELCAYGREKGVALTCETFDRDVDKKALIGPSPLAAEYAAAVRARFPEFGLMYDLSHQPLLSEHSEKALRELKDFLVHIHVGNCVTTPGAPGYGDMHPRFGWPGGANDTPEVIEFIRALFTIGYLGAGRTPRPWVGFEVKPLTSEETPELVIAGAQRVWQEAWSQA
;
A
#
# COMPACT_ATOMS: atom_id res chain seq x y z
N MET A 1 -14.15 21.40 -3.77
CA MET A 1 -14.65 20.60 -4.95
C MET A 1 -16.14 20.36 -4.82
N ASP A 2 -16.90 20.57 -5.89
CA ASP A 2 -18.37 20.54 -5.83
C ASP A 2 -19.00 19.14 -5.80
N LYS A 3 -18.19 18.08 -5.93
CA LYS A 3 -18.64 16.69 -5.94
C LYS A 3 -17.95 15.87 -4.87
N HIS A 4 -18.69 14.96 -4.26
CA HIS A 4 -18.20 14.04 -3.25
C HIS A 4 -17.13 13.10 -3.83
N TRP A 5 -16.12 12.72 -3.03
CA TRP A 5 -15.00 11.84 -3.46
C TRP A 5 -15.46 10.49 -4.00
N ASP A 6 -16.57 9.95 -3.53
CA ASP A 6 -17.14 8.69 -4.03
C ASP A 6 -17.42 8.70 -5.54
N ASN A 7 -17.51 9.87 -6.15
CA ASN A 7 -17.65 9.97 -7.60
C ASN A 7 -16.32 9.73 -8.34
N PHE A 8 -15.20 9.74 -7.61
CA PHE A 8 -13.85 9.75 -8.19
C PHE A 8 -12.98 8.58 -7.74
N CYS A 9 -13.13 8.12 -6.49
CA CYS A 9 -12.33 7.03 -5.93
C CYS A 9 -13.14 6.17 -4.94
N THR A 10 -12.60 5.00 -4.64
CA THR A 10 -13.03 4.17 -3.53
C THR A 10 -12.07 4.38 -2.38
N MET A 11 -12.57 4.87 -1.24
CA MET A 11 -11.73 5.00 -0.05
C MET A 11 -11.52 3.63 0.59
N SER A 12 -10.27 3.32 0.90
CA SER A 12 -9.87 2.12 1.63
C SER A 12 -9.02 2.47 2.85
N ILE A 13 -8.70 1.46 3.63
CA ILE A 13 -7.78 1.60 4.76
C ILE A 13 -6.95 0.34 4.94
N VAL A 14 -5.68 0.50 5.28
CA VAL A 14 -4.77 -0.59 5.62
C VAL A 14 -5.09 -1.06 7.03
N HIS A 15 -5.87 -2.14 7.14
CA HIS A 15 -6.39 -2.66 8.40
C HIS A 15 -5.29 -2.96 9.41
N PHE A 16 -4.24 -3.67 9.00
CA PHE A 16 -3.16 -4.10 9.89
C PHE A 16 -2.23 -2.95 10.34
N MET A 17 -2.32 -1.78 9.72
CA MET A 17 -1.68 -0.55 10.19
C MET A 17 -2.60 0.19 11.16
N ALA A 18 -3.87 0.34 10.83
CA ALA A 18 -4.85 0.96 11.73
C ALA A 18 -5.04 0.17 13.04
N TYR A 19 -4.98 -1.16 12.96
CA TYR A 19 -5.02 -2.07 14.11
C TYR A 19 -3.70 -2.85 14.26
N PRO A 20 -2.60 -2.22 14.71
CA PRO A 20 -1.24 -2.76 14.60
C PRO A 20 -1.01 -4.07 15.36
N LYS A 21 -1.86 -4.42 16.31
CA LYS A 21 -1.80 -5.73 16.99
C LYS A 21 -2.13 -6.90 16.06
N THR A 22 -2.71 -6.63 14.89
CA THR A 22 -3.13 -7.65 13.91
C THR A 22 -2.09 -7.90 12.80
N ILE A 23 -1.02 -7.09 12.72
CA ILE A 23 -0.03 -7.15 11.63
C ILE A 23 0.70 -8.50 11.55
N THR A 24 0.80 -9.21 12.67
CA THR A 24 1.41 -10.54 12.72
C THR A 24 0.46 -11.67 12.26
N GLY A 25 -0.78 -11.34 11.90
CA GLY A 25 -1.82 -12.30 11.56
C GLY A 25 -2.49 -12.92 12.76
N GLU A 26 -2.38 -12.30 13.94
CA GLU A 26 -2.97 -12.73 15.21
C GLU A 26 -3.80 -11.59 15.82
N GLY A 27 -4.63 -11.91 16.81
CA GLY A 27 -5.47 -10.94 17.51
C GLY A 27 -6.90 -10.89 16.98
N PRO A 28 -7.72 -9.91 17.42
CA PRO A 28 -9.14 -9.82 17.10
C PRO A 28 -9.35 -9.21 15.68
N ILE A 29 -8.93 -9.94 14.66
CA ILE A 29 -8.89 -9.43 13.27
C ILE A 29 -10.30 -9.24 12.73
N ALA A 30 -11.16 -10.26 12.84
CA ALA A 30 -12.53 -10.19 12.34
C ALA A 30 -13.34 -9.10 13.07
N GLU A 31 -13.16 -8.93 14.38
CA GLU A 31 -13.81 -7.87 15.16
C GLU A 31 -13.39 -6.49 14.66
N SER A 32 -12.08 -6.24 14.51
CA SER A 32 -11.57 -4.95 14.03
C SER A 32 -11.90 -4.67 12.56
N MET A 33 -11.92 -5.70 11.71
CA MET A 33 -12.42 -5.60 10.35
C MET A 33 -13.91 -5.20 10.31
N ALA A 34 -14.74 -5.79 11.20
CA ALA A 34 -16.15 -5.46 11.28
C ALA A 34 -16.40 -3.99 11.65
N LYS A 35 -15.55 -3.39 12.49
CA LYS A 35 -15.62 -1.96 12.83
C LYS A 35 -15.37 -1.09 11.60
N ILE A 36 -14.36 -1.42 10.78
CA ILE A 36 -14.10 -0.72 9.52
C ILE A 36 -15.25 -0.94 8.53
N ALA A 37 -15.69 -2.18 8.37
CA ALA A 37 -16.73 -2.53 7.41
C ALA A 37 -18.11 -1.91 7.73
N ALA A 38 -18.35 -1.56 9.00
CA ALA A 38 -19.55 -0.83 9.43
C ALA A 38 -19.46 0.69 9.18
N ASP A 39 -18.25 1.21 8.94
CA ASP A 39 -18.04 2.62 8.62
C ASP A 39 -18.23 2.86 7.12
N THR A 40 -19.33 3.48 6.76
CA THR A 40 -19.72 3.75 5.37
C THR A 40 -18.80 4.72 4.62
N PHE A 41 -17.83 5.33 5.31
CA PHE A 41 -16.77 6.10 4.65
C PHE A 41 -15.88 5.22 3.76
N PHE A 42 -15.69 3.95 4.14
CA PHE A 42 -14.84 3.02 3.42
C PHE A 42 -15.63 2.12 2.48
N GLY A 43 -15.26 2.13 1.21
CA GLY A 43 -15.70 1.13 0.23
C GLY A 43 -14.72 -0.02 0.07
N GLY A 44 -13.55 0.03 0.72
CA GLY A 44 -12.50 -0.98 0.67
C GLY A 44 -11.75 -1.15 1.99
N ILE A 45 -11.21 -2.35 2.19
CA ILE A 45 -10.33 -2.71 3.31
C ILE A 45 -9.13 -3.49 2.79
N GLU A 46 -7.94 -3.20 3.31
CA GLU A 46 -6.71 -3.86 2.90
C GLU A 46 -6.21 -4.73 4.05
N ILE A 47 -6.28 -6.04 3.84
CA ILE A 47 -5.96 -7.06 4.85
C ILE A 47 -4.64 -7.74 4.54
N THR A 48 -4.09 -8.46 5.49
CA THR A 48 -2.91 -9.30 5.31
C THR A 48 -3.17 -10.72 5.81
N HIS A 49 -2.12 -11.52 5.92
CA HIS A 49 -2.19 -12.91 6.38
C HIS A 49 -2.85 -13.05 7.75
N ILE A 50 -3.77 -13.99 7.86
CA ILE A 50 -4.43 -14.39 9.11
C ILE A 50 -4.04 -15.84 9.42
N LYS A 51 -3.41 -16.08 10.58
CA LYS A 51 -2.87 -17.38 10.95
C LYS A 51 -3.95 -18.37 11.38
N ASP A 52 -4.83 -17.94 12.27
CA ASP A 52 -5.88 -18.79 12.83
C ASP A 52 -6.96 -19.08 11.78
N PRO A 53 -7.24 -20.36 11.45
CA PRO A 53 -8.27 -20.73 10.49
C PRO A 53 -9.69 -20.27 10.88
N ALA A 54 -10.03 -20.24 12.17
CA ALA A 54 -11.34 -19.79 12.62
C ALA A 54 -11.50 -18.28 12.45
N GLU A 55 -10.45 -17.52 12.82
CA GLU A 55 -10.40 -16.08 12.63
C GLU A 55 -10.40 -15.70 11.14
N ARG A 56 -9.72 -16.51 10.32
CA ARG A 56 -9.73 -16.37 8.85
C ARG A 56 -11.13 -16.50 8.26
N GLU A 57 -11.88 -17.52 8.67
CA GLU A 57 -13.27 -17.70 8.21
C GLU A 57 -14.19 -16.60 8.75
N ALA A 58 -14.04 -16.19 10.00
CA ALA A 58 -14.79 -15.06 10.58
C ALA A 58 -14.51 -13.75 9.81
N ALA A 59 -13.25 -13.46 9.46
CA ALA A 59 -12.88 -12.32 8.64
C ALA A 59 -13.53 -12.39 7.25
N ARG A 60 -13.56 -13.58 6.62
CA ARG A 60 -14.25 -13.77 5.34
C ARG A 60 -15.75 -13.50 5.44
N GLN A 61 -16.39 -13.91 6.53
CA GLN A 61 -17.82 -13.59 6.75
C GLN A 61 -18.07 -12.10 6.88
N VAL A 62 -17.17 -11.34 7.53
CA VAL A 62 -17.27 -9.88 7.56
C VAL A 62 -17.26 -9.29 6.14
N LEU A 63 -16.31 -9.71 5.29
CA LEU A 63 -16.21 -9.24 3.90
C LEU A 63 -17.47 -9.56 3.08
N VAL A 64 -17.98 -10.79 3.21
CA VAL A 64 -19.18 -11.23 2.48
C VAL A 64 -20.42 -10.48 2.94
N THR A 65 -20.59 -10.31 4.26
CA THR A 65 -21.80 -9.67 4.82
C THR A 65 -21.84 -8.17 4.54
N SER A 66 -20.70 -7.50 4.61
CA SER A 66 -20.63 -6.04 4.42
C SER A 66 -20.56 -5.61 2.96
N HIS A 67 -20.26 -6.51 2.03
CA HIS A 67 -19.96 -6.21 0.63
C HIS A 67 -18.82 -5.20 0.43
N ILE A 68 -17.95 -4.99 1.44
CA ILE A 68 -16.79 -4.11 1.32
C ILE A 68 -15.76 -4.72 0.35
N GLY A 69 -15.16 -3.91 -0.51
CA GLY A 69 -14.09 -4.36 -1.38
C GLY A 69 -12.86 -4.80 -0.56
N VAL A 70 -12.14 -5.82 -1.03
CA VAL A 70 -10.94 -6.30 -0.34
C VAL A 70 -9.69 -6.16 -1.20
N GLY A 71 -8.65 -5.53 -0.66
CA GLY A 71 -7.26 -5.55 -1.10
C GLY A 71 -6.44 -6.46 -0.19
N TYR A 72 -5.35 -7.00 -0.71
CA TYR A 72 -4.45 -7.86 0.07
C TYR A 72 -3.02 -7.28 0.09
N GLY A 73 -2.49 -7.01 1.29
CA GLY A 73 -1.13 -6.56 1.51
C GLY A 73 -0.20 -7.71 1.89
N ALA A 74 0.77 -8.03 1.03
CA ALA A 74 1.83 -8.98 1.33
C ALA A 74 3.10 -8.31 1.88
N GLN A 75 3.09 -6.99 2.09
CA GLN A 75 4.21 -6.24 2.64
C GLN A 75 4.67 -6.78 4.01
N PRO A 76 3.77 -7.11 4.99
CA PRO A 76 4.18 -7.72 6.24
C PRO A 76 4.92 -9.06 6.04
N ALA A 77 4.52 -9.88 5.08
CA ALA A 77 5.21 -11.15 4.80
C ALA A 77 6.64 -10.92 4.31
N VAL A 78 6.86 -9.93 3.44
CA VAL A 78 8.20 -9.57 2.95
C VAL A 78 9.07 -9.01 4.08
N LEU A 79 8.55 -8.02 4.82
CA LEU A 79 9.31 -7.30 5.84
C LEU A 79 9.64 -8.18 7.05
N MET A 80 8.64 -8.83 7.65
CA MET A 80 8.82 -9.66 8.85
C MET A 80 9.49 -11.00 8.51
N GLY A 81 9.19 -11.57 7.34
CA GLY A 81 9.83 -12.77 6.83
C GLY A 81 11.22 -12.54 6.28
N LYS A 82 11.67 -11.29 6.20
CA LYS A 82 12.96 -10.90 5.59
C LYS A 82 13.14 -11.50 4.20
N LEU A 83 12.05 -11.58 3.44
CA LEU A 83 12.06 -12.14 2.10
C LEU A 83 12.76 -11.18 1.13
N ASN A 84 13.53 -11.72 0.20
CA ASN A 84 14.24 -10.92 -0.78
C ASN A 84 13.92 -11.36 -2.21
N PRO A 85 12.82 -10.85 -2.81
CA PRO A 85 12.44 -11.21 -4.17
C PRO A 85 13.40 -10.67 -5.24
N ASN A 86 14.37 -9.81 -4.87
CA ASN A 86 15.42 -9.31 -5.75
C ASN A 86 16.81 -9.84 -5.38
N SER A 87 16.90 -10.93 -4.60
CA SER A 87 18.18 -11.53 -4.25
C SER A 87 18.94 -11.98 -5.50
N LEU A 88 20.27 -11.83 -5.43
CA LEU A 88 21.20 -12.39 -6.43
C LEU A 88 21.48 -13.86 -6.15
N ASP A 89 21.18 -14.36 -4.95
CA ASP A 89 21.12 -15.78 -4.64
C ASP A 89 19.78 -16.36 -5.11
N GLU A 90 19.85 -17.31 -6.03
CA GLU A 90 18.64 -17.91 -6.64
C GLU A 90 17.81 -18.71 -5.62
N GLY A 91 18.46 -19.35 -4.63
CA GLY A 91 17.75 -20.08 -3.58
C GLY A 91 16.92 -19.14 -2.69
N GLU A 92 17.52 -18.03 -2.26
CA GLU A 92 16.83 -17.00 -1.48
C GLU A 92 15.69 -16.36 -2.28
N ARG A 93 15.94 -16.03 -3.55
CA ARG A 93 14.93 -15.45 -4.46
C ARG A 93 13.74 -16.40 -4.64
N ALA A 94 14.00 -17.68 -4.94
CA ALA A 94 12.97 -18.69 -5.15
C ALA A 94 12.17 -18.97 -3.88
N ALA A 95 12.79 -18.95 -2.70
CA ALA A 95 12.09 -19.05 -1.42
C ALA A 95 11.12 -17.89 -1.21
N ALA A 96 11.55 -16.65 -1.50
CA ALA A 96 10.69 -15.49 -1.42
C ALA A 96 9.47 -15.60 -2.36
N VAL A 97 9.69 -16.01 -3.61
CA VAL A 97 8.61 -16.23 -4.60
C VAL A 97 7.65 -17.31 -4.12
N THR A 98 8.15 -18.40 -3.54
CA THR A 98 7.30 -19.50 -3.02
C THR A 98 6.36 -19.01 -1.92
N VAL A 99 6.87 -18.23 -0.96
CA VAL A 99 6.02 -17.64 0.09
C VAL A 99 5.01 -16.68 -0.50
N LEU A 100 5.40 -15.82 -1.42
CA LEU A 100 4.49 -14.85 -2.03
C LEU A 100 3.38 -15.53 -2.85
N LYS A 101 3.63 -16.70 -3.46
CA LYS A 101 2.57 -17.50 -4.10
C LYS A 101 1.51 -17.95 -3.09
N THR A 102 1.90 -18.34 -1.88
CA THR A 102 0.91 -18.68 -0.84
C THR A 102 0.06 -17.47 -0.43
N ARG A 103 0.62 -16.25 -0.51
CA ARG A 103 -0.13 -15.01 -0.26
C ARG A 103 -1.11 -14.71 -1.39
N ILE A 104 -0.75 -15.03 -2.63
CA ILE A 104 -1.67 -14.93 -3.78
C ILE A 104 -2.86 -15.91 -3.61
N ASP A 105 -2.61 -17.15 -3.17
CA ASP A 105 -3.68 -18.12 -2.89
C ASP A 105 -4.64 -17.60 -1.82
N GLU A 106 -4.10 -17.01 -0.75
CA GLU A 106 -4.89 -16.44 0.33
C GLU A 106 -5.68 -15.19 -0.13
N ALA A 107 -5.06 -14.32 -0.91
CA ALA A 107 -5.72 -13.16 -1.53
C ALA A 107 -6.91 -13.60 -2.40
N ALA A 108 -6.72 -14.61 -3.24
CA ALA A 108 -7.77 -15.18 -4.07
C ALA A 108 -8.92 -15.77 -3.24
N TRP A 109 -8.58 -16.43 -2.12
CA TRP A 109 -9.57 -17.02 -1.23
C TRP A 109 -10.46 -15.97 -0.55
N TYR A 110 -9.91 -14.79 -0.20
CA TYR A 110 -10.69 -13.64 0.28
C TYR A 110 -11.46 -12.92 -0.83
N GLY A 111 -11.21 -13.24 -2.09
CA GLY A 111 -11.83 -12.57 -3.23
C GLY A 111 -11.13 -11.28 -3.65
N ALA A 112 -9.93 -11.00 -3.09
CA ALA A 112 -9.13 -9.84 -3.49
C ALA A 112 -8.75 -9.95 -4.98
N LYS A 113 -8.95 -8.85 -5.71
CA LYS A 113 -8.60 -8.77 -7.13
C LYS A 113 -7.17 -8.29 -7.35
N ARG A 114 -6.51 -7.82 -6.30
CA ARG A 114 -5.16 -7.29 -6.33
C ARG A 114 -4.43 -7.58 -5.04
N MET A 115 -3.15 -7.94 -5.16
CA MET A 115 -2.23 -8.12 -4.05
C MET A 115 -1.08 -7.14 -4.18
N ALA A 116 -0.80 -6.38 -3.12
CA ALA A 116 0.35 -5.50 -3.02
C ALA A 116 1.54 -6.21 -2.39
N LEU A 117 2.73 -5.91 -2.87
CA LEU A 117 4.02 -6.33 -2.32
C LEU A 117 5.04 -5.18 -2.43
N LEU A 118 6.19 -5.31 -1.78
CA LEU A 118 7.34 -4.44 -1.99
C LEU A 118 8.55 -5.25 -2.47
N SER A 119 9.58 -4.56 -2.95
CA SER A 119 10.87 -5.18 -3.26
C SER A 119 11.63 -5.58 -1.99
N GLY A 120 12.65 -6.38 -2.14
CA GLY A 120 13.70 -6.50 -1.13
C GLY A 120 14.57 -5.24 -1.05
N LYS A 121 15.57 -5.27 -0.18
CA LYS A 121 16.49 -4.14 0.03
C LYS A 121 17.30 -3.81 -1.22
N ASP A 122 17.67 -2.53 -1.37
CA ASP A 122 18.66 -2.08 -2.36
C ASP A 122 20.06 -2.63 -1.99
N PRO A 123 20.71 -3.40 -2.86
CA PRO A 123 22.04 -3.95 -2.57
C PRO A 123 23.17 -2.92 -2.76
N GLY A 124 22.82 -1.68 -3.13
CA GLY A 124 23.76 -0.63 -3.47
C GLY A 124 24.04 -0.52 -4.99
N GLU A 125 24.69 0.56 -5.35
CA GLU A 125 24.86 0.98 -6.75
C GLU A 125 25.46 -0.10 -7.65
N LYS A 126 26.50 -0.81 -7.17
CA LYS A 126 27.20 -1.84 -7.93
C LYS A 126 26.28 -2.98 -8.39
N ASP A 127 25.40 -3.43 -7.51
CA ASP A 127 24.59 -4.63 -7.74
C ASP A 127 23.12 -4.30 -8.06
N ARG A 128 22.72 -3.02 -8.02
CA ARG A 128 21.33 -2.56 -8.22
C ARG A 128 20.74 -3.02 -9.55
N GLY A 129 21.52 -2.93 -10.65
CA GLY A 129 21.03 -3.36 -11.96
C GLY A 129 20.78 -4.87 -12.06
N ALA A 130 21.60 -5.69 -11.37
CA ALA A 130 21.41 -7.13 -11.30
C ALA A 130 20.19 -7.48 -10.41
N ALA A 131 20.04 -6.81 -9.28
CA ALA A 131 18.89 -6.97 -8.39
C ALA A 131 17.57 -6.56 -9.04
N LEU A 132 17.58 -5.49 -9.86
CA LEU A 132 16.41 -5.08 -10.62
C LEU A 132 15.97 -6.17 -11.61
N LYS A 133 16.92 -6.80 -12.32
CA LYS A 133 16.62 -7.92 -13.22
C LYS A 133 16.07 -9.14 -12.46
N ALA A 134 16.63 -9.45 -11.31
CA ALA A 134 16.14 -10.53 -10.44
C ALA A 134 14.71 -10.24 -9.97
N LEU A 135 14.41 -9.01 -9.53
CA LEU A 135 13.07 -8.59 -9.14
C LEU A 135 12.08 -8.69 -10.30
N ILE A 136 12.44 -8.22 -11.49
CA ILE A 136 11.59 -8.34 -12.69
C ILE A 136 11.26 -9.80 -12.98
N THR A 137 12.23 -10.70 -12.84
CA THR A 137 12.02 -12.15 -13.01
C THR A 137 11.03 -12.69 -11.98
N SER A 138 11.25 -12.42 -10.70
CA SER A 138 10.35 -12.82 -9.61
C SER A 138 8.93 -12.28 -9.80
N THR A 139 8.81 -11.00 -10.15
CA THR A 139 7.51 -10.37 -10.35
C THR A 139 6.77 -10.96 -11.55
N LYS A 140 7.45 -11.25 -12.64
CA LYS A 140 6.83 -11.92 -13.80
C LYS A 140 6.34 -13.32 -13.45
N GLU A 141 7.08 -14.07 -12.62
CA GLU A 141 6.65 -15.38 -12.14
C GLU A 141 5.41 -15.27 -11.24
N LEU A 142 5.41 -14.32 -10.31
CA LEU A 142 4.27 -14.03 -9.45
C LEU A 142 3.05 -13.54 -10.25
N CYS A 143 3.24 -12.68 -11.25
CA CYS A 143 2.16 -12.22 -12.13
C CYS A 143 1.54 -13.37 -12.93
N ALA A 144 2.35 -14.31 -13.42
CA ALA A 144 1.84 -15.50 -14.12
C ALA A 144 0.94 -16.32 -13.18
N TYR A 145 1.42 -16.60 -11.98
CA TYR A 145 0.66 -17.32 -10.95
C TYR A 145 -0.59 -16.57 -10.52
N GLY A 146 -0.47 -15.26 -10.28
CA GLY A 146 -1.61 -14.41 -9.90
C GLY A 146 -2.70 -14.37 -10.97
N ARG A 147 -2.32 -14.35 -12.25
CA ARG A 147 -3.26 -14.43 -13.38
C ARG A 147 -4.09 -15.72 -13.36
N GLU A 148 -3.48 -16.87 -13.05
CA GLU A 148 -4.19 -18.15 -12.90
C GLU A 148 -5.19 -18.12 -11.73
N LYS A 149 -4.90 -17.35 -10.68
CA LYS A 149 -5.75 -17.19 -9.49
C LYS A 149 -6.75 -16.03 -9.59
N GLY A 150 -6.68 -15.22 -10.65
CA GLY A 150 -7.51 -14.03 -10.82
C GLY A 150 -7.12 -12.86 -9.91
N VAL A 151 -5.84 -12.79 -9.50
CA VAL A 151 -5.26 -11.75 -8.64
C VAL A 151 -4.16 -11.00 -9.40
N ALA A 152 -4.36 -9.73 -9.66
CA ALA A 152 -3.32 -8.87 -10.23
C ALA A 152 -2.31 -8.43 -9.15
N LEU A 153 -1.06 -8.19 -9.55
CA LEU A 153 0.00 -7.77 -8.63
C LEU A 153 0.25 -6.26 -8.69
N THR A 154 0.61 -5.70 -7.56
CA THR A 154 1.01 -4.30 -7.40
C THR A 154 2.30 -4.25 -6.59
N CYS A 155 3.28 -3.47 -7.04
CA CYS A 155 4.46 -3.17 -6.23
C CYS A 155 4.35 -1.78 -5.65
N GLU A 156 4.54 -1.68 -4.35
CA GLU A 156 4.59 -0.41 -3.65
C GLU A 156 6.01 0.16 -3.66
N THR A 157 6.11 1.48 -3.83
CA THR A 157 7.38 2.20 -3.72
C THR A 157 7.63 2.57 -2.25
N PHE A 158 8.82 2.25 -1.74
CA PHE A 158 9.25 2.56 -0.37
C PHE A 158 10.49 3.44 -0.34
N ASP A 159 10.87 3.94 0.84
CA ASP A 159 12.10 4.68 0.99
C ASP A 159 13.35 3.81 0.67
N ARG A 160 14.36 4.46 0.07
CA ARG A 160 15.64 3.80 -0.25
C ARG A 160 16.69 3.95 0.84
N ASP A 161 16.71 5.08 1.56
CA ASP A 161 17.87 5.47 2.33
C ASP A 161 17.60 5.59 3.84
N VAL A 162 16.34 5.62 4.27
CA VAL A 162 15.94 5.97 5.64
C VAL A 162 15.64 4.73 6.48
N ASP A 163 14.56 4.01 6.19
CA ASP A 163 14.02 2.93 7.04
C ASP A 163 14.00 1.58 6.34
N LYS A 164 13.15 1.41 5.32
CA LYS A 164 12.98 0.11 4.63
C LYS A 164 14.14 -0.18 3.68
N LYS A 165 14.75 0.85 3.11
CA LYS A 165 15.88 0.75 2.19
C LYS A 165 15.58 -0.17 1.00
N ALA A 166 14.38 -0.01 0.45
CA ALA A 166 13.88 -0.85 -0.63
C ALA A 166 14.55 -0.55 -1.97
N LEU A 167 14.72 -1.57 -2.81
CA LEU A 167 15.24 -1.39 -4.17
C LEU A 167 14.30 -0.50 -5.00
N ILE A 168 12.99 -0.75 -4.93
CA ILE A 168 11.98 0.06 -5.61
C ILE A 168 11.48 1.15 -4.66
N GLY A 169 12.06 2.33 -4.82
CA GLY A 169 11.73 3.55 -4.09
C GLY A 169 11.60 4.73 -5.06
N PRO A 170 12.71 5.30 -5.54
CA PRO A 170 12.68 6.46 -6.43
C PRO A 170 11.86 6.22 -7.69
N SER A 171 10.99 7.18 -8.00
CA SER A 171 10.02 7.11 -9.10
C SER A 171 10.61 6.72 -10.46
N PRO A 172 11.80 7.21 -10.91
CA PRO A 172 12.36 6.79 -12.20
C PRO A 172 12.67 5.30 -12.27
N LEU A 173 13.23 4.70 -11.19
CA LEU A 173 13.52 3.26 -11.15
C LEU A 173 12.23 2.43 -11.04
N ALA A 174 11.24 2.94 -10.32
CA ALA A 174 9.93 2.30 -10.23
C ALA A 174 9.22 2.27 -11.59
N ALA A 175 9.31 3.35 -12.37
CA ALA A 175 8.77 3.41 -13.73
C ALA A 175 9.48 2.43 -14.67
N GLU A 176 10.81 2.37 -14.65
CA GLU A 176 11.61 1.39 -15.42
C GLU A 176 11.19 -0.06 -15.08
N TYR A 177 11.12 -0.37 -13.81
CA TYR A 177 10.69 -1.67 -13.32
C TYR A 177 9.28 -2.03 -13.81
N ALA A 178 8.32 -1.12 -13.62
CA ALA A 178 6.94 -1.34 -14.01
C ALA A 178 6.79 -1.53 -15.52
N ALA A 179 7.48 -0.73 -16.34
CA ALA A 179 7.49 -0.87 -17.77
C ALA A 179 7.99 -2.24 -18.21
N ALA A 180 9.09 -2.73 -17.61
CA ALA A 180 9.66 -4.04 -17.93
C ALA A 180 8.75 -5.21 -17.56
N VAL A 181 7.96 -5.10 -16.48
CA VAL A 181 6.96 -6.10 -16.08
C VAL A 181 5.74 -6.03 -17.00
N ARG A 182 5.20 -4.82 -17.24
CA ARG A 182 3.99 -4.59 -18.04
C ARG A 182 4.13 -4.98 -19.50
N ALA A 183 5.35 -5.03 -20.02
CA ALA A 183 5.61 -5.56 -21.35
C ALA A 183 5.03 -6.97 -21.58
N ARG A 184 4.84 -7.76 -20.50
CA ARG A 184 4.22 -9.09 -20.54
C ARG A 184 2.92 -9.19 -19.71
N PHE A 185 2.79 -8.41 -18.66
CA PHE A 185 1.67 -8.43 -17.71
C PHE A 185 1.08 -7.03 -17.57
N PRO A 186 0.24 -6.59 -18.54
CA PRO A 186 -0.30 -5.22 -18.56
C PRO A 186 -1.17 -4.87 -17.35
N GLU A 187 -1.69 -5.88 -16.64
CA GLU A 187 -2.46 -5.73 -15.39
C GLU A 187 -1.61 -5.41 -14.15
N PHE A 188 -0.29 -5.60 -14.22
CA PHE A 188 0.65 -5.18 -13.17
C PHE A 188 0.62 -3.67 -12.98
N GLY A 189 0.77 -3.20 -11.75
CA GLY A 189 0.82 -1.77 -11.47
C GLY A 189 1.71 -1.41 -10.29
N LEU A 190 1.80 -0.11 -10.06
CA LEU A 190 2.49 0.47 -8.91
C LEU A 190 1.47 1.03 -7.92
N MET A 191 1.86 1.00 -6.66
CA MET A 191 1.25 1.72 -5.55
C MET A 191 2.22 2.82 -5.12
N TYR A 192 1.70 4.02 -4.88
CA TYR A 192 2.47 5.14 -4.38
C TYR A 192 1.82 5.68 -3.11
N ASP A 193 2.63 5.85 -2.06
CA ASP A 193 2.18 6.37 -0.78
C ASP A 193 2.72 7.79 -0.56
N LEU A 194 1.83 8.70 -0.17
CA LEU A 194 2.20 10.04 0.24
C LEU A 194 3.18 10.05 1.42
N SER A 195 3.10 9.06 2.34
CA SER A 195 4.00 8.97 3.50
C SER A 195 5.45 8.66 3.10
N HIS A 196 5.68 7.96 1.98
CA HIS A 196 7.03 7.63 1.50
C HIS A 196 7.68 8.78 0.74
N GLN A 197 6.88 9.71 0.21
CA GLN A 197 7.34 10.81 -0.62
C GLN A 197 8.41 11.69 0.07
N PRO A 198 8.22 12.18 1.32
CA PRO A 198 9.25 12.96 2.01
C PRO A 198 10.51 12.16 2.32
N LEU A 199 10.38 10.85 2.59
CA LEU A 199 11.51 9.95 2.83
C LEU A 199 12.35 9.69 1.57
N LEU A 200 11.74 9.85 0.39
CA LEU A 200 12.38 9.78 -0.93
C LEU A 200 12.90 11.14 -1.41
N SER A 201 12.62 12.23 -0.66
CA SER A 201 12.88 13.60 -1.11
C SER A 201 12.24 13.91 -2.47
N GLU A 202 11.06 13.38 -2.71
CA GLU A 202 10.27 13.59 -3.91
C GLU A 202 9.17 14.63 -3.68
N HIS A 203 8.57 15.12 -4.76
CA HIS A 203 7.41 16.01 -4.76
C HIS A 203 6.27 15.37 -5.54
N SER A 204 5.05 15.50 -5.05
CA SER A 204 3.83 14.87 -5.60
C SER A 204 3.71 15.03 -7.11
N GLU A 205 3.79 16.25 -7.62
CA GLU A 205 3.59 16.51 -9.05
C GLU A 205 4.61 15.78 -9.92
N LYS A 206 5.88 15.80 -9.54
CA LYS A 206 6.95 15.16 -10.32
C LYS A 206 6.86 13.64 -10.26
N ALA A 207 6.75 13.08 -9.06
CA ALA A 207 6.69 11.64 -8.85
C ALA A 207 5.46 11.01 -9.51
N LEU A 208 4.28 11.59 -9.27
CA LEU A 208 3.04 11.09 -9.84
C LEU A 208 3.00 11.20 -11.37
N ARG A 209 3.59 12.26 -11.95
CA ARG A 209 3.73 12.41 -13.41
C ARG A 209 4.61 11.32 -14.01
N GLU A 210 5.72 10.97 -13.35
CA GLU A 210 6.63 9.89 -13.76
C GLU A 210 5.93 8.53 -13.73
N LEU A 211 5.09 8.30 -12.71
CA LEU A 211 4.45 7.01 -12.46
C LEU A 211 3.05 6.87 -13.08
N LYS A 212 2.46 7.93 -13.63
CA LYS A 212 1.02 8.02 -14.00
C LYS A 212 0.47 6.83 -14.79
N ASP A 213 1.27 6.30 -15.73
CA ASP A 213 0.84 5.21 -16.61
C ASP A 213 0.85 3.84 -15.90
N PHE A 214 1.47 3.75 -14.73
CA PHE A 214 1.64 2.52 -13.97
C PHE A 214 0.82 2.49 -12.67
N LEU A 215 0.33 3.64 -12.19
CA LEU A 215 -0.38 3.74 -10.92
C LEU A 215 -1.74 3.04 -10.98
N VAL A 216 -1.95 2.16 -10.00
CA VAL A 216 -3.20 1.41 -9.84
C VAL A 216 -3.75 1.50 -8.43
N HIS A 217 -2.96 2.00 -7.47
CA HIS A 217 -3.33 2.17 -6.07
C HIS A 217 -2.56 3.34 -5.46
N ILE A 218 -3.20 4.04 -4.55
CA ILE A 218 -2.63 5.18 -3.82
C ILE A 218 -2.85 4.97 -2.33
N HIS A 219 -1.82 5.22 -1.52
CA HIS A 219 -1.95 5.40 -0.09
C HIS A 219 -1.76 6.86 0.30
N VAL A 220 -2.42 7.24 1.39
CA VAL A 220 -2.35 8.57 2.00
C VAL A 220 -2.05 8.39 3.48
N GLY A 221 -0.88 8.82 3.88
CA GLY A 221 -0.37 8.69 5.23
C GLY A 221 0.64 9.78 5.58
N ASN A 222 1.25 9.65 6.73
CA ASN A 222 2.21 10.60 7.27
C ASN A 222 3.52 9.88 7.65
N CYS A 223 4.61 10.63 7.71
CA CYS A 223 5.91 10.14 8.19
C CYS A 223 6.63 11.24 8.96
N VAL A 224 7.73 10.90 9.62
CA VAL A 224 8.62 11.85 10.27
C VAL A 224 10.01 11.73 9.64
N THR A 225 10.54 12.84 9.12
CA THR A 225 11.84 12.84 8.41
C THR A 225 13.02 13.26 9.29
N THR A 226 12.77 13.76 10.50
CA THR A 226 13.82 14.22 11.42
C THR A 226 14.44 13.03 12.18
N PRO A 227 15.72 12.69 11.96
CA PRO A 227 16.37 11.60 12.66
C PRO A 227 16.30 11.74 14.18
N GLY A 228 15.95 10.66 14.88
CA GLY A 228 15.85 10.62 16.34
C GLY A 228 14.57 11.22 16.92
N ALA A 229 13.71 11.84 16.11
CA ALA A 229 12.40 12.29 16.57
C ALA A 229 11.45 11.10 16.77
N PRO A 230 10.47 11.19 17.69
CA PRO A 230 9.42 10.17 17.83
C PRO A 230 8.67 9.95 16.52
N GLY A 231 8.55 8.70 16.10
CA GLY A 231 7.92 8.32 14.84
C GLY A 231 8.81 8.49 13.59
N TYR A 232 10.13 8.72 13.75
CA TYR A 232 11.07 8.82 12.63
C TYR A 232 11.02 7.62 11.70
N GLY A 233 11.03 7.91 10.39
CA GLY A 233 10.99 6.92 9.33
C GLY A 233 9.56 6.61 8.88
N ASP A 234 9.39 5.43 8.32
CA ASP A 234 8.15 4.91 7.76
C ASP A 234 7.26 4.26 8.84
N MET A 235 6.80 5.11 9.77
CA MET A 235 6.03 4.69 10.94
C MET A 235 4.52 4.97 10.83
N HIS A 236 4.12 5.72 9.82
CA HIS A 236 2.72 6.11 9.55
C HIS A 236 1.96 6.70 10.74
N PRO A 237 2.53 7.70 11.46
CA PRO A 237 1.81 8.35 12.53
C PRO A 237 0.53 9.00 11.99
N ARG A 238 -0.43 9.27 12.88
CA ARG A 238 -1.62 10.06 12.53
C ARG A 238 -1.25 11.40 11.89
N PHE A 239 -2.12 11.97 11.13
CA PHE A 239 -2.04 13.37 10.73
C PHE A 239 -2.02 14.27 12.00
N GLY A 240 -1.36 15.42 11.92
CA GLY A 240 -1.11 16.28 13.07
C GLY A 240 -0.15 15.70 14.12
N TRP A 241 0.65 14.67 13.76
CA TRP A 241 1.74 14.19 14.62
C TRP A 241 2.84 15.25 14.72
N PRO A 242 3.40 15.50 15.94
CA PRO A 242 4.49 16.46 16.10
C PRO A 242 5.70 16.14 15.21
N GLY A 243 6.06 17.04 14.32
CA GLY A 243 7.13 16.83 13.35
C GLY A 243 6.77 15.93 12.16
N GLY A 244 5.49 15.58 12.01
CA GLY A 244 5.00 14.90 10.82
C GLY A 244 5.16 15.74 9.56
N ALA A 245 5.48 15.09 8.45
CA ALA A 245 5.74 15.74 7.18
C ALA A 245 4.46 16.03 6.37
N ASN A 246 3.38 15.29 6.64
CA ASN A 246 2.11 15.40 5.91
C ASN A 246 0.96 15.72 6.87
N ASP A 247 0.14 16.69 6.48
CA ASP A 247 -1.13 17.04 7.10
C ASP A 247 -2.09 17.55 6.01
N THR A 248 -3.18 18.24 6.37
CA THR A 248 -4.18 18.75 5.43
C THR A 248 -3.57 19.48 4.22
N PRO A 249 -2.58 20.38 4.35
CA PRO A 249 -1.98 21.07 3.19
C PRO A 249 -1.34 20.13 2.17
N GLU A 250 -0.55 19.15 2.63
CA GLU A 250 0.13 18.21 1.75
C GLU A 250 -0.88 17.25 1.10
N VAL A 251 -1.95 16.87 1.79
CA VAL A 251 -3.05 16.08 1.23
C VAL A 251 -3.81 16.87 0.14
N ILE A 252 -4.02 18.19 0.31
CA ILE A 252 -4.61 19.05 -0.73
C ILE A 252 -3.74 19.03 -2.00
N GLU A 253 -2.44 19.26 -1.85
CA GLU A 253 -1.50 19.26 -2.98
C GLU A 253 -1.49 17.88 -3.69
N PHE A 254 -1.51 16.81 -2.92
CA PHE A 254 -1.50 15.45 -3.44
C PHE A 254 -2.79 15.14 -4.22
N ILE A 255 -3.96 15.51 -3.71
CA ILE A 255 -5.24 15.36 -4.40
C ILE A 255 -5.23 16.13 -5.74
N ARG A 256 -4.75 17.38 -5.74
CA ARG A 256 -4.60 18.19 -6.97
C ARG A 256 -3.70 17.53 -7.99
N ALA A 257 -2.56 16.96 -7.54
CA ALA A 257 -1.63 16.25 -8.39
C ALA A 257 -2.26 14.96 -8.98
N LEU A 258 -3.04 14.21 -8.18
CA LEU A 258 -3.78 13.03 -8.65
C LEU A 258 -4.83 13.37 -9.72
N PHE A 259 -5.50 14.54 -9.62
CA PHE A 259 -6.37 15.04 -10.68
C PHE A 259 -5.57 15.42 -11.94
N THR A 260 -4.46 16.11 -11.75
CA THR A 260 -3.59 16.57 -12.86
C THR A 260 -3.10 15.42 -13.73
N ILE A 261 -2.75 14.29 -13.12
CA ILE A 261 -2.32 13.09 -13.85
C ILE A 261 -3.47 12.21 -14.35
N GLY A 262 -4.72 12.56 -14.02
CA GLY A 262 -5.92 11.80 -14.40
C GLY A 262 -6.11 10.50 -13.59
N TYR A 263 -5.42 10.31 -12.47
CA TYR A 263 -5.70 9.19 -11.55
C TYR A 263 -7.08 9.34 -10.93
N LEU A 264 -7.40 10.52 -10.44
CA LEU A 264 -8.75 10.91 -10.04
C LEU A 264 -9.44 11.54 -11.25
N GLY A 265 -10.51 10.91 -11.74
CA GLY A 265 -11.28 11.41 -12.87
C GLY A 265 -12.73 10.95 -12.80
N ALA A 266 -13.65 11.85 -13.10
CA ALA A 266 -15.07 11.50 -13.10
C ALA A 266 -15.38 10.41 -14.14
N GLY A 267 -16.22 9.45 -13.76
CA GLY A 267 -16.72 8.40 -14.66
C GLY A 267 -15.75 7.23 -14.87
N ARG A 268 -14.63 7.17 -14.17
CA ARG A 268 -13.76 5.98 -14.22
C ARG A 268 -14.45 4.74 -13.65
N THR A 269 -14.38 3.64 -14.39
CA THR A 269 -14.93 2.35 -13.97
C THR A 269 -13.89 1.25 -14.23
N PRO A 270 -13.47 0.48 -13.21
CA PRO A 270 -13.77 0.71 -11.79
C PRO A 270 -13.13 2.01 -11.26
N ARG A 271 -13.71 2.58 -10.20
CA ARG A 271 -13.10 3.73 -9.50
C ARG A 271 -11.74 3.33 -8.93
N PRO A 272 -10.72 4.19 -9.04
CA PRO A 272 -9.41 3.92 -8.44
C PRO A 272 -9.50 3.90 -6.91
N TRP A 273 -8.60 3.18 -6.27
CA TRP A 273 -8.54 3.12 -4.81
C TRP A 273 -7.58 4.16 -4.26
N VAL A 274 -8.00 4.76 -3.14
CA VAL A 274 -7.17 5.62 -2.28
C VAL A 274 -7.32 5.10 -0.86
N GLY A 275 -6.24 4.57 -0.28
CA GLY A 275 -6.23 3.95 1.04
C GLY A 275 -5.57 4.84 2.09
N PHE A 276 -6.12 4.90 3.29
CA PHE A 276 -5.40 5.44 4.42
C PHE A 276 -4.39 4.42 4.94
N GLU A 277 -3.16 4.88 5.13
CA GLU A 277 -2.15 4.13 5.87
C GLU A 277 -1.74 4.96 7.09
N VAL A 278 -2.41 4.70 8.20
CA VAL A 278 -2.24 5.41 9.47
C VAL A 278 -2.18 4.43 10.63
N LYS A 279 -1.36 4.75 11.63
CA LYS A 279 -1.06 3.85 12.74
C LYS A 279 -1.07 4.60 14.07
N PRO A 280 -1.79 4.09 15.10
CA PRO A 280 -1.60 4.54 16.48
C PRO A 280 -0.16 4.26 16.94
N LEU A 281 0.54 5.28 17.42
CA LEU A 281 1.92 5.12 17.90
C LEU A 281 2.04 5.19 19.43
N THR A 282 1.02 5.70 20.12
CA THR A 282 1.00 5.81 21.59
C THR A 282 -0.15 5.03 22.18
N SER A 283 -0.10 4.77 23.49
CA SER A 283 -1.17 4.08 24.22
C SER A 283 -2.46 4.88 24.34
N GLU A 284 -2.37 6.20 24.19
CA GLU A 284 -3.51 7.13 24.25
C GLU A 284 -4.27 7.21 22.92
N GLU A 285 -3.65 6.77 21.85
CA GLU A 285 -4.25 6.74 20.51
C GLU A 285 -5.00 5.44 20.29
N THR A 286 -6.33 5.50 20.21
CA THR A 286 -7.11 4.34 19.77
C THR A 286 -7.19 4.30 18.24
N PRO A 287 -7.27 3.09 17.64
CA PRO A 287 -7.47 2.93 16.19
C PRO A 287 -8.60 3.81 15.65
N GLU A 288 -9.75 3.79 16.32
CA GLU A 288 -10.95 4.51 15.88
C GLU A 288 -10.75 6.03 15.88
N LEU A 289 -9.99 6.58 16.83
CA LEU A 289 -9.68 8.02 16.86
C LEU A 289 -8.72 8.41 15.73
N VAL A 290 -7.71 7.57 15.47
CA VAL A 290 -6.74 7.81 14.38
C VAL A 290 -7.44 7.74 13.03
N ILE A 291 -8.31 6.74 12.83
CA ILE A 291 -9.13 6.60 11.62
C ILE A 291 -10.04 7.82 11.43
N ALA A 292 -10.79 8.20 12.45
CA ALA A 292 -11.68 9.37 12.39
C ALA A 292 -10.90 10.68 12.13
N GLY A 293 -9.68 10.80 12.64
CA GLY A 293 -8.77 11.90 12.35
C GLY A 293 -8.39 11.95 10.86
N ALA A 294 -7.98 10.82 10.29
CA ALA A 294 -7.64 10.71 8.87
C ALA A 294 -8.83 11.05 7.95
N GLN A 295 -10.03 10.59 8.32
CA GLN A 295 -11.27 10.93 7.58
C GLN A 295 -11.52 12.44 7.57
N ARG A 296 -11.36 13.14 8.70
CA ARG A 296 -11.53 14.60 8.78
C ARG A 296 -10.51 15.35 7.95
N VAL A 297 -9.24 14.93 8.00
CA VAL A 297 -8.18 15.51 7.16
C VAL A 297 -8.51 15.35 5.67
N TRP A 298 -8.94 14.15 5.25
CA TRP A 298 -9.37 13.91 3.88
C TRP A 298 -10.55 14.78 3.46
N GLN A 299 -11.59 14.86 4.30
CA GLN A 299 -12.78 15.65 4.02
C GLN A 299 -12.46 17.13 3.86
N GLU A 300 -11.63 17.67 4.77
CA GLU A 300 -11.17 19.05 4.69
C GLU A 300 -10.31 19.29 3.45
N ALA A 301 -9.33 18.43 3.20
CA ALA A 301 -8.46 18.53 2.03
C ALA A 301 -9.27 18.43 0.72
N TRP A 302 -10.22 17.51 0.64
CA TRP A 302 -11.08 17.35 -0.52
C TRP A 302 -11.90 18.61 -0.83
N SER A 303 -12.42 19.26 0.20
CA SER A 303 -13.21 20.49 0.03
C SER A 303 -12.41 21.65 -0.57
N GLN A 304 -11.06 21.63 -0.40
CA GLN A 304 -10.13 22.68 -0.79
C GLN A 304 -9.29 22.35 -2.04
N ALA A 305 -9.34 21.11 -2.52
CA ALA A 305 -8.52 20.61 -3.63
C ALA A 305 -8.99 21.03 -5.05
#